data_8750bc35051ae857ff8be3dd1e9802a5
#
_entry.id   8750bc35051ae857ff8be3dd1e9802a5
#
_cell.length_a   1.000
_cell.length_b   1.000
_cell.length_c   1.000
_cell.angle_alpha   90.00
_cell.angle_beta   90.00
_cell.angle_gamma   90.00
#
_symmetry.space_group_name_H-M   'P 1'
#
loop_
_entity.id
_entity.type
_entity.pdbx_description
1 polymer ?
#
loop_
_entity_poly.entity_id
_entity_poly.type
_entity_poly.pdbx_seq_one_letter_code
_entity_poly.pdbx_strand_id
1 'polypeptide(L)' 'MASIELRTPKNKPAYYKITASITLNGQTIRKFSRFDFDPKTLKTAKQRAAAATAVAFEFEAKAQEEAERSLNGSWL' A
#
# COMPACT_ATOMS: atom_id res chain seq x y z
N MET A 1 9.24 -0.75 -4.24
CA MET A 1 8.85 -2.01 -3.60
C MET A 1 7.78 -1.75 -2.56
N ALA A 2 6.73 -2.56 -2.55
CA ALA A 2 5.66 -2.41 -1.57
C ALA A 2 5.79 -3.48 -0.49
N SER A 3 5.45 -3.12 0.73
CA SER A 3 5.41 -4.06 1.84
C SER A 3 4.08 -3.94 2.57
N ILE A 4 3.70 -5.02 3.23
CA ILE A 4 2.48 -5.04 4.04
C ILE A 4 2.85 -5.44 5.47
N GLU A 5 2.13 -4.85 6.44
CA GLU A 5 2.34 -5.15 7.85
C GLU A 5 0.99 -5.27 8.54
N LEU A 6 0.78 -6.35 9.25
CA LEU A 6 -0.44 -6.55 10.00
C LEU A 6 -0.40 -5.72 11.29
N ARG A 7 -1.43 -4.91 11.49
CA ARG A 7 -1.60 -4.09 12.70
C ARG A 7 -2.84 -4.56 13.46
N THR A 8 -2.69 -4.75 14.76
CA THR A 8 -3.79 -5.20 15.61
C THR A 8 -3.97 -4.23 16.79
N PRO A 9 -4.60 -3.07 16.55
CA PRO A 9 -4.84 -2.11 17.63
C PRO A 9 -5.83 -2.67 18.65
N LYS A 10 -5.72 -2.22 19.90
CA LYS A 10 -6.50 -2.78 21.02
C LYS A 10 -8.01 -2.62 20.86
N ASN A 11 -8.45 -1.46 20.40
CA ASN A 11 -9.88 -1.13 20.36
C ASN A 11 -10.43 -0.96 18.95
N LYS A 12 -9.72 -1.44 17.96
CA LYS A 12 -10.11 -1.32 16.55
C LYS A 12 -9.88 -2.63 15.83
N PRO A 13 -10.60 -2.90 14.75
CA PRO A 13 -10.36 -4.11 13.97
C PRO A 13 -8.96 -4.10 13.36
N ALA A 14 -8.40 -5.28 13.17
CA ALA A 14 -7.08 -5.43 12.56
C ALA A 14 -7.11 -4.95 11.10
N TYR A 15 -5.99 -4.43 10.64
CA TYR A 15 -5.85 -3.97 9.27
C TYR A 15 -4.41 -4.17 8.82
N TYR A 16 -4.18 -4.07 7.50
CA TYR A 16 -2.84 -4.10 6.95
C TYR A 16 -2.37 -2.70 6.62
N LYS A 17 -1.19 -2.36 7.10
CA LYS A 17 -0.51 -1.12 6.71
C LYS A 17 0.32 -1.41 5.46
N ILE A 18 0.12 -0.61 4.43
CA ILE A 18 0.82 -0.77 3.16
C ILE A 18 1.83 0.36 3.02
N THR A 19 3.07 -0.01 2.72
CA THR A 19 4.14 0.96 2.49
C THR A 19 4.69 0.76 1.09
N ALA A 20 4.68 1.81 0.28
CA ALA A 20 5.27 1.80 -1.05
C ALA A 20 6.50 2.70 -1.07
N SER A 21 7.62 2.16 -1.52
CA SER A 21 8.86 2.92 -1.69
C SER A 21 9.13 3.09 -3.17
N ILE A 22 9.32 4.33 -3.59
CA ILE A 22 9.57 4.69 -4.98
C ILE A 22 10.87 5.47 -5.04
N THR A 23 11.78 5.07 -5.90
CA THR A 23 13.05 5.79 -6.09
C THR A 23 13.03 6.48 -7.46
N LEU A 24 13.12 7.80 -7.44
CA LEU A 24 13.18 8.62 -8.62
C LEU A 24 14.32 9.63 -8.46
N ASN A 25 15.20 9.69 -9.46
CA ASN A 25 16.33 10.62 -9.49
C ASN A 25 17.18 10.57 -8.21
N GLY A 26 17.40 9.37 -7.69
CA GLY A 26 18.20 9.18 -6.48
C GLY A 26 17.48 9.51 -5.18
N GLN A 27 16.22 9.93 -5.25
CA GLN A 27 15.42 10.21 -4.06
C GLN A 27 14.43 9.09 -3.82
N THR A 28 14.29 8.70 -2.56
CA THR A 28 13.33 7.69 -2.15
C THR A 28 12.10 8.37 -1.56
N ILE A 29 10.96 8.09 -2.16
CA ILE A 29 9.66 8.60 -1.71
C ILE A 29 8.89 7.43 -1.10
N ARG A 30 8.41 7.59 0.12
CA ARG A 30 7.60 6.58 0.79
C ARG A 30 6.17 7.05 0.91
N LYS A 31 5.25 6.20 0.49
CA LYS A 31 3.82 6.47 0.62
C LYS A 31 3.19 5.36 1.44
N PHE A 32 2.19 5.72 2.21
CA PHE A 32 1.52 4.78 3.12
C PHE A 32 0.05 4.70 2.78
N SER A 33 -0.49 3.51 2.92
CA SER A 33 -1.91 3.27 2.75
C SER A 33 -2.39 2.27 3.78
N ARG A 34 -3.67 2.02 3.80
CA ARG A 34 -4.30 1.12 4.74
C ARG A 34 -5.28 0.22 4.01
N PHE A 35 -5.25 -1.06 4.33
CA PHE A 35 -6.22 -2.01 3.80
C PHE A 35 -7.01 -2.60 4.97
N ASP A 36 -8.30 -2.31 5.00
CA ASP A 36 -9.21 -2.88 5.98
C ASP A 36 -9.89 -4.10 5.38
N PHE A 37 -9.61 -5.26 5.91
CA PHE A 37 -10.22 -6.50 5.45
C PHE A 37 -11.46 -6.83 6.27
N ASP A 38 -12.41 -7.51 5.64
CA ASP A 38 -13.61 -8.00 6.30
C ASP A 38 -13.36 -9.44 6.75
N PRO A 39 -13.36 -9.71 8.09
CA PRO A 39 -13.14 -11.08 8.56
C PRO A 39 -14.23 -12.06 8.15
N LYS A 40 -15.39 -11.57 7.73
CA LYS A 40 -16.48 -12.42 7.21
C LYS A 40 -16.20 -12.87 5.78
N THR A 41 -15.55 -12.03 4.99
CA THR A 41 -15.21 -12.33 3.60
C THR A 41 -13.87 -13.04 3.49
N LEU A 42 -12.87 -12.56 4.23
CA LEU A 42 -11.52 -13.11 4.24
C LEU A 42 -11.29 -13.86 5.55
N LYS A 43 -11.66 -15.12 5.55
CA LYS A 43 -11.69 -15.93 6.77
C LYS A 43 -10.33 -16.42 7.23
N THR A 44 -9.39 -16.63 6.30
CA THR A 44 -8.07 -17.16 6.64
C THR A 44 -7.00 -16.09 6.53
N ALA A 45 -5.92 -16.23 7.30
CA ALA A 45 -4.79 -15.31 7.24
C ALA A 45 -4.16 -15.31 5.84
N LYS A 46 -4.14 -16.45 5.18
CA LYS A 46 -3.61 -16.58 3.83
C LYS A 46 -4.42 -15.74 2.82
N GLN A 47 -5.74 -15.79 2.92
CA GLN A 47 -6.62 -14.98 2.08
C GLN A 47 -6.43 -13.49 2.34
N ARG A 48 -6.32 -13.12 3.60
CA ARG A 48 -6.10 -11.72 3.99
C ARG A 48 -4.77 -11.20 3.46
N ALA A 49 -3.72 -11.97 3.60
CA ALA A 49 -2.40 -11.58 3.10
C ALA A 49 -2.38 -11.47 1.59
N ALA A 50 -3.03 -12.40 0.89
CA ALA A 50 -3.12 -12.35 -0.57
C ALA A 50 -3.86 -11.11 -1.05
N ALA A 51 -4.98 -10.78 -0.40
CA ALA A 51 -5.74 -9.58 -0.75
C ALA A 51 -4.93 -8.31 -0.48
N ALA A 52 -4.24 -8.26 0.66
CA ALA A 52 -3.40 -7.11 0.99
C ALA A 52 -2.24 -6.95 0.00
N THR A 53 -1.65 -8.05 -0.45
CA THR A 53 -0.59 -8.02 -1.44
C THR A 53 -1.09 -7.47 -2.77
N ALA A 54 -2.28 -7.87 -3.21
CA ALA A 54 -2.87 -7.35 -4.44
C ALA A 54 -3.12 -5.85 -4.34
N VAL A 55 -3.65 -5.38 -3.21
CA VAL A 55 -3.86 -3.95 -2.97
C VAL A 55 -2.53 -3.21 -2.94
N ALA A 56 -1.50 -3.81 -2.36
CA ALA A 56 -0.17 -3.21 -2.30
C ALA A 56 0.43 -3.01 -3.70
N PHE A 57 0.26 -3.99 -4.58
CA PHE A 57 0.71 -3.86 -5.97
C PHE A 57 0.04 -2.70 -6.68
N GLU A 58 -1.28 -2.59 -6.55
CA GLU A 58 -2.03 -1.50 -7.17
C GLU A 58 -1.61 -0.15 -6.60
N PHE A 59 -1.45 -0.09 -5.29
CA PHE A 59 -1.04 1.13 -4.63
C PHE A 59 0.35 1.57 -5.07
N GLU A 60 1.29 0.64 -5.16
CA GLU A 60 2.64 0.92 -5.64
C GLU A 60 2.63 1.44 -7.07
N ALA A 61 1.87 0.80 -7.95
CA ALA A 61 1.77 1.22 -9.35
C ALA A 61 1.21 2.63 -9.46
N LYS A 62 0.15 2.93 -8.71
CA LYS A 62 -0.45 4.27 -8.70
C LYS A 62 0.52 5.31 -8.14
N ALA A 63 1.20 4.98 -7.05
CA ALA A 63 2.14 5.89 -6.43
C ALA A 63 3.31 6.22 -7.36
N GLN A 64 3.80 5.21 -8.07
CA GLN A 64 4.87 5.41 -9.04
C GLN A 64 4.41 6.27 -10.21
N GLU A 65 3.23 6.03 -10.73
CA GLU A 65 2.65 6.81 -11.80
C GLU A 65 2.47 8.27 -11.38
N GLU A 66 1.95 8.51 -10.18
CA GLU A 66 1.80 9.87 -9.67
C GLU A 66 3.14 10.57 -9.50
N ALA A 67 4.16 9.87 -9.00
CA ALA A 67 5.47 10.44 -8.81
C ALA A 67 6.11 10.80 -10.17
N GLU A 68 5.99 9.94 -11.16
CA GLU A 68 6.49 10.21 -12.50
C GLU A 68 5.76 11.38 -13.14
N ARG A 69 4.45 11.43 -12.97
CA ARG A 69 3.63 12.52 -13.50
C ARG A 69 4.00 13.85 -12.84
N SER A 70 4.26 13.83 -11.54
CA SER A 70 4.68 15.02 -10.81
C SER A 70 6.01 15.54 -11.32
N LEU A 71 6.95 14.66 -11.64
CA LEU A 71 8.23 15.06 -12.21
C LEU A 71 8.10 15.65 -13.60
N ASN A 72 7.22 15.09 -14.41
CA ASN A 72 7.14 15.44 -15.84
C ASN A 72 6.11 16.50 -16.17
N GLY A 73 5.17 16.75 -15.28
CA GLY A 73 4.05 17.60 -15.59
C GLY A 73 3.60 18.57 -14.53
N SER A 74 4.34 18.66 -13.44
CA SER A 74 3.90 19.48 -12.30
C SER A 74 3.84 20.98 -12.61
N TRP A 75 4.55 21.40 -13.63
CA TRP A 75 4.62 22.79 -14.04
C TRP A 75 3.63 23.14 -15.14
N LEU A 76 2.84 22.23 -15.54
CA LEU A 76 1.82 22.48 -16.57
C LEU A 76 0.63 23.28 -16.06
#